data_ee564b0a1dd1f1f599863101689b7347
#
_entry.id   ee564b0a1dd1f1f599863101689b7347
#
_cell.length_a   1.000
_cell.length_b   1.000
_cell.length_c   1.000
_cell.angle_alpha   90.00
_cell.angle_beta   90.00
_cell.angle_gamma   90.00
#
_symmetry.space_group_name_H-M   'P 1'
#
loop_
_entity.id
_entity.type
_entity.pdbx_description
1 polymer ?
#
loop_
_entity_poly.entity_id
_entity_poly.type
_entity_poly.pdbx_seq_one_letter_code
_entity_poly.pdbx_strand_id
1 'polypeptide(L)'
;MSSTNTYETTSAASPATQPRIAILLPTWNGEKFLAEQLDSLLAQTYPNIIIVIRDDGSTDGTPVLLSKYAAAHPYHIRVLADDGRNLGASGSFSHLMNYALQHQKELGLERAWLMFCDQDDVWVPHKIAVSMQRMQALEQQYPRTPLLVHSDLKVVDEQRQQIAPSFIAYQGLEPLRNTLGRMVVSNTVTGCTALLNEELALLASPVPAAAVMHDWWLALVVSAFGHIGYIDEALVEYRQHGRNAIGAKAYQKDRRGSLLSRLLEVRHRELLTGLGIQVQAFLDSYSQRLSREQWCLLQVARRLASRSNFVQKLVLKYLHVSQ
;
A
#
# COMPACT_ATOMS: atom_id res chain seq x y z
N MET A 1 21.58 47.15 -18.06
CA MET A 1 21.76 45.78 -18.57
C MET A 1 20.73 44.95 -17.85
N SER A 2 19.65 44.67 -18.54
CA SER A 2 18.46 43.97 -17.97
C SER A 2 18.58 42.49 -18.35
N SER A 3 18.74 41.63 -17.36
CA SER A 3 18.79 40.17 -17.55
C SER A 3 17.36 39.63 -17.52
N THR A 4 16.83 39.31 -18.68
CA THR A 4 15.57 38.59 -18.82
C THR A 4 15.80 37.11 -18.46
N ASN A 5 15.24 36.68 -17.34
CA ASN A 5 15.21 35.30 -16.91
C ASN A 5 14.08 34.60 -17.68
N THR A 6 14.41 33.84 -18.70
CA THR A 6 13.48 32.98 -19.44
C THR A 6 13.27 31.71 -18.61
N TYR A 7 12.10 31.59 -17.98
CA TYR A 7 11.62 30.29 -17.45
C TYR A 7 11.29 29.41 -18.66
N GLU A 8 12.11 28.37 -18.88
CA GLU A 8 11.76 27.30 -19.79
C GLU A 8 10.55 26.55 -19.19
N THR A 9 9.40 26.73 -19.83
CA THR A 9 8.23 25.89 -19.61
C THR A 9 8.59 24.48 -20.10
N THR A 10 8.84 23.57 -19.16
CA THR A 10 8.92 22.13 -19.45
C THR A 10 7.61 21.73 -20.11
N SER A 11 7.68 21.38 -21.39
CA SER A 11 6.58 20.87 -22.19
C SER A 11 5.94 19.68 -21.47
N ALA A 12 4.68 19.83 -21.07
CA ALA A 12 3.89 18.69 -20.60
C ALA A 12 3.86 17.63 -21.72
N ALA A 13 4.33 16.42 -21.43
CA ALA A 13 4.30 15.32 -22.38
C ALA A 13 2.87 15.10 -22.88
N SER A 14 2.71 14.84 -24.18
CA SER A 14 1.40 14.56 -24.79
C SER A 14 0.70 13.41 -24.06
N PRO A 15 -0.63 13.45 -23.83
CA PRO A 15 -1.38 12.38 -23.17
C PRO A 15 -1.17 10.97 -23.78
N ALA A 16 -0.84 10.93 -25.06
CA ALA A 16 -0.54 9.67 -25.79
C ALA A 16 0.80 9.01 -25.42
N THR A 17 1.68 9.70 -24.65
CA THR A 17 3.01 9.20 -24.26
C THR A 17 3.09 8.77 -22.79
N GLN A 18 2.02 8.98 -22.02
CA GLN A 18 2.01 8.58 -20.61
C GLN A 18 1.68 7.07 -20.48
N PRO A 19 2.47 6.27 -19.71
CA PRO A 19 2.18 4.86 -19.52
C PRO A 19 0.86 4.62 -18.81
N ARG A 20 0.20 3.50 -19.09
CA ARG A 20 -1.05 3.14 -18.41
C ARG A 20 -0.79 2.56 -17.04
N ILE A 21 -1.58 2.99 -16.04
CA ILE A 21 -1.50 2.55 -14.65
C ILE A 21 -2.74 1.74 -14.32
N ALA A 22 -2.57 0.59 -13.65
CA ALA A 22 -3.68 -0.17 -13.11
C ALA A 22 -3.93 0.20 -11.64
N ILE A 23 -5.18 0.57 -11.33
CA ILE A 23 -5.67 0.81 -9.98
C ILE A 23 -6.45 -0.43 -9.56
N LEU A 24 -6.02 -1.08 -8.49
CA LEU A 24 -6.56 -2.33 -7.97
C LEU A 24 -7.52 -2.02 -6.83
N LEU A 25 -8.82 -2.25 -7.04
CA LEU A 25 -9.89 -1.86 -6.15
C LEU A 25 -10.73 -3.09 -5.76
N PRO A 26 -10.48 -3.75 -4.61
CA PRO A 26 -11.40 -4.72 -4.06
C PRO A 26 -12.59 -4.02 -3.41
N THR A 27 -13.79 -4.61 -3.54
CA THR A 27 -15.02 -4.10 -2.91
C THR A 27 -15.69 -5.19 -2.08
N TRP A 28 -16.32 -4.78 -0.97
CA TRP A 28 -17.18 -5.61 -0.15
C TRP A 28 -18.15 -4.76 0.67
N ASN A 29 -19.44 -4.83 0.35
CA ASN A 29 -20.50 -4.04 0.99
C ASN A 29 -20.13 -2.55 1.08
N GLY A 30 -19.70 -1.99 -0.05
CA GLY A 30 -19.16 -0.64 -0.18
C GLY A 30 -20.16 0.41 -0.69
N GLU A 31 -21.42 0.06 -0.88
CA GLU A 31 -22.46 0.91 -1.50
C GLU A 31 -22.42 2.36 -1.01
N LYS A 32 -22.15 2.55 0.30
CA LYS A 32 -22.22 3.87 0.95
C LYS A 32 -21.19 4.87 0.44
N PHE A 33 -19.96 4.43 0.10
CA PHE A 33 -18.84 5.32 -0.17
C PHE A 33 -18.21 5.11 -1.56
N LEU A 34 -18.48 3.95 -2.19
CA LEU A 34 -17.82 3.55 -3.42
C LEU A 34 -18.02 4.53 -4.59
N ALA A 35 -19.18 5.20 -4.67
CA ALA A 35 -19.43 6.18 -5.73
C ALA A 35 -18.45 7.36 -5.63
N GLU A 36 -18.25 7.94 -4.43
CA GLU A 36 -17.30 9.04 -4.23
C GLU A 36 -15.87 8.61 -4.55
N GLN A 37 -15.50 7.36 -4.16
CA GLN A 37 -14.18 6.83 -4.48
C GLN A 37 -13.98 6.70 -6.00
N LEU A 38 -14.92 6.07 -6.73
CA LEU A 38 -14.84 5.93 -8.19
C LEU A 38 -14.79 7.28 -8.90
N ASP A 39 -15.60 8.25 -8.48
CA ASP A 39 -15.61 9.61 -9.03
C ASP A 39 -14.24 10.27 -8.84
N SER A 40 -13.59 10.09 -7.67
CA SER A 40 -12.26 10.62 -7.39
C SER A 40 -11.16 10.01 -8.26
N LEU A 41 -11.29 8.73 -8.62
CA LEU A 41 -10.38 8.06 -9.54
C LEU A 41 -10.56 8.53 -10.97
N LEU A 42 -11.81 8.74 -11.41
CA LEU A 42 -12.13 9.25 -12.75
C LEU A 42 -11.75 10.72 -12.92
N ALA A 43 -11.68 11.49 -11.81
CA ALA A 43 -11.26 12.89 -11.79
C ALA A 43 -9.73 13.09 -11.71
N GLN A 44 -8.92 12.04 -11.82
CA GLN A 44 -7.47 12.18 -11.77
C GLN A 44 -6.93 12.97 -12.97
N THR A 45 -5.96 13.84 -12.71
CA THR A 45 -5.27 14.62 -13.78
C THR A 45 -4.34 13.77 -14.65
N TYR A 46 -4.05 12.55 -14.24
CA TYR A 46 -3.33 11.53 -15.01
C TYR A 46 -4.34 10.68 -15.79
N PRO A 47 -4.46 10.85 -17.12
CA PRO A 47 -5.61 10.34 -17.87
C PRO A 47 -5.53 8.85 -18.23
N ASN A 48 -4.32 8.26 -18.29
CA ASN A 48 -4.15 6.90 -18.79
C ASN A 48 -4.18 5.87 -17.67
N ILE A 49 -5.38 5.58 -17.17
CA ILE A 49 -5.64 4.64 -16.07
C ILE A 49 -6.57 3.51 -16.49
N ILE A 50 -6.49 2.39 -15.79
CA ILE A 50 -7.49 1.32 -15.77
C ILE A 50 -7.76 0.93 -14.32
N ILE A 51 -9.01 0.96 -13.89
CA ILE A 51 -9.47 0.53 -12.58
C ILE A 51 -9.93 -0.92 -12.71
N VAL A 52 -9.19 -1.83 -12.08
CA VAL A 52 -9.51 -3.27 -12.07
C VAL A 52 -10.17 -3.58 -10.73
N ILE A 53 -11.43 -3.99 -10.78
CA ILE A 53 -12.29 -4.15 -9.62
C ILE A 53 -12.63 -5.62 -9.42
N ARG A 54 -12.52 -6.10 -8.19
CA ARG A 54 -13.05 -7.38 -7.74
C ARG A 54 -14.03 -7.16 -6.62
N ASP A 55 -15.27 -7.61 -6.80
CA ASP A 55 -16.23 -7.66 -5.71
C ASP A 55 -16.05 -8.96 -4.92
N ASP A 56 -15.93 -8.85 -3.60
CA ASP A 56 -15.62 -9.98 -2.70
C ASP A 56 -16.90 -10.61 -2.11
N GLY A 57 -17.99 -10.61 -2.91
CA GLY A 57 -19.27 -11.18 -2.54
C GLY A 57 -20.15 -10.21 -1.75
N SER A 58 -20.32 -8.98 -2.23
CA SER A 58 -21.21 -8.00 -1.63
C SER A 58 -22.68 -8.42 -1.70
N THR A 59 -23.43 -8.07 -0.64
CA THR A 59 -24.87 -8.35 -0.51
C THR A 59 -25.75 -7.08 -0.49
N ASP A 60 -25.12 -5.90 -0.57
CA ASP A 60 -25.76 -4.60 -0.69
C ASP A 60 -25.86 -4.14 -2.16
N GLY A 61 -26.06 -2.84 -2.41
CA GLY A 61 -26.14 -2.26 -3.76
C GLY A 61 -24.79 -2.16 -4.51
N THR A 62 -23.68 -2.63 -3.94
CA THR A 62 -22.33 -2.55 -4.55
C THR A 62 -22.28 -3.15 -5.97
N PRO A 63 -22.79 -4.38 -6.25
CA PRO A 63 -22.71 -4.96 -7.60
C PRO A 63 -23.49 -4.16 -8.65
N VAL A 64 -24.63 -3.58 -8.26
CA VAL A 64 -25.44 -2.73 -9.14
C VAL A 64 -24.69 -1.44 -9.47
N LEU A 65 -24.07 -0.83 -8.47
CA LEU A 65 -23.25 0.37 -8.63
C LEU A 65 -22.07 0.11 -9.57
N LEU A 66 -21.32 -0.98 -9.36
CA LEU A 66 -20.21 -1.37 -10.20
C LEU A 66 -20.61 -1.59 -11.66
N SER A 67 -21.75 -2.27 -11.91
CA SER A 67 -22.26 -2.48 -13.26
C SER A 67 -22.59 -1.16 -13.96
N LYS A 68 -23.19 -0.20 -13.23
CA LYS A 68 -23.48 1.14 -13.75
C LYS A 68 -22.22 1.90 -14.13
N TYR A 69 -21.20 1.92 -13.27
CA TYR A 69 -19.96 2.62 -13.54
C TYR A 69 -19.17 1.96 -14.68
N ALA A 70 -19.11 0.62 -14.74
CA ALA A 70 -18.44 -0.10 -15.81
C ALA A 70 -19.08 0.17 -17.18
N ALA A 71 -20.42 0.23 -17.25
CA ALA A 71 -21.14 0.56 -18.46
C ALA A 71 -20.93 2.02 -18.92
N ALA A 72 -20.83 2.95 -17.97
CA ALA A 72 -20.57 4.36 -18.24
C ALA A 72 -19.12 4.66 -18.64
N HIS A 73 -18.16 3.88 -18.12
CA HIS A 73 -16.72 4.12 -18.27
C HIS A 73 -15.96 2.87 -18.74
N PRO A 74 -16.33 2.23 -19.87
CA PRO A 74 -15.78 0.93 -20.29
C PRO A 74 -14.27 0.97 -20.61
N TYR A 75 -13.71 2.15 -20.86
CA TYR A 75 -12.29 2.38 -21.11
C TYR A 75 -11.45 2.40 -19.83
N HIS A 76 -12.07 2.82 -18.72
CA HIS A 76 -11.38 3.05 -17.45
C HIS A 76 -11.71 2.01 -16.39
N ILE A 77 -12.80 1.25 -16.53
CA ILE A 77 -13.26 0.32 -15.51
C ILE A 77 -13.38 -1.09 -16.06
N ARG A 78 -12.73 -2.03 -15.40
CA ARG A 78 -12.83 -3.47 -15.62
C ARG A 78 -13.27 -4.14 -14.31
N VAL A 79 -14.52 -4.58 -14.26
CA VAL A 79 -15.00 -5.43 -13.15
C VAL A 79 -14.73 -6.89 -13.52
N LEU A 80 -14.06 -7.62 -12.64
CA LEU A 80 -13.80 -9.04 -12.82
C LEU A 80 -15.08 -9.84 -12.57
N ALA A 81 -15.20 -10.98 -13.23
CA ALA A 81 -16.30 -11.90 -12.98
C ALA A 81 -16.26 -12.38 -11.52
N ASP A 82 -17.43 -12.45 -10.90
CA ASP A 82 -17.59 -13.02 -9.57
C ASP A 82 -17.26 -14.51 -9.61
N ASP A 83 -16.33 -14.95 -8.76
CA ASP A 83 -15.94 -16.36 -8.60
C ASP A 83 -16.59 -17.01 -7.36
N GLY A 84 -17.51 -16.32 -6.70
CA GLY A 84 -18.26 -16.78 -5.53
C GLY A 84 -17.43 -16.96 -4.26
N ARG A 85 -16.19 -16.47 -4.24
CA ARG A 85 -15.28 -16.60 -3.09
C ARG A 85 -15.08 -15.27 -2.39
N ASN A 86 -15.19 -15.27 -1.06
CA ASN A 86 -14.73 -14.17 -0.24
C ASN A 86 -13.27 -14.42 0.17
N LEU A 87 -12.35 -13.58 -0.33
CA LEU A 87 -10.91 -13.69 -0.08
C LEU A 87 -10.45 -12.76 1.06
N GLY A 88 -11.32 -11.88 1.52
CA GLY A 88 -10.97 -10.78 2.41
C GLY A 88 -10.05 -9.74 1.75
N ALA A 89 -9.77 -8.64 2.45
CA ALA A 89 -9.03 -7.51 1.87
C ALA A 89 -7.68 -7.91 1.28
N SER A 90 -6.80 -8.55 2.07
CA SER A 90 -5.45 -8.91 1.62
C SER A 90 -5.47 -9.93 0.47
N GLY A 91 -6.36 -10.91 0.52
CA GLY A 91 -6.53 -11.92 -0.54
C GLY A 91 -7.05 -11.30 -1.83
N SER A 92 -8.00 -10.38 -1.75
CA SER A 92 -8.57 -9.68 -2.91
C SER A 92 -7.54 -8.77 -3.58
N PHE A 93 -6.71 -8.03 -2.82
CA PHE A 93 -5.59 -7.28 -3.38
C PHE A 93 -4.54 -8.18 -4.04
N SER A 94 -4.19 -9.32 -3.41
CA SER A 94 -3.29 -10.30 -4.01
C SER A 94 -3.84 -10.88 -5.32
N HIS A 95 -5.14 -11.19 -5.36
CA HIS A 95 -5.81 -11.68 -6.57
C HIS A 95 -5.77 -10.64 -7.69
N LEU A 96 -6.13 -9.38 -7.39
CA LEU A 96 -6.10 -8.29 -8.36
C LEU A 96 -4.69 -8.02 -8.90
N MET A 97 -3.66 -8.05 -8.03
CA MET A 97 -2.27 -7.90 -8.44
C MET A 97 -1.84 -9.02 -9.39
N ASN A 98 -2.14 -10.28 -9.06
CA ASN A 98 -1.88 -11.43 -9.94
C ASN A 98 -2.61 -11.31 -11.27
N TYR A 99 -3.89 -10.93 -11.25
CA TYR A 99 -4.68 -10.71 -12.45
C TYR A 99 -4.05 -9.65 -13.35
N ALA A 100 -3.68 -8.50 -12.79
CA ALA A 100 -3.06 -7.42 -13.56
C ALA A 100 -1.72 -7.86 -14.20
N LEU A 101 -0.90 -8.64 -13.49
CA LEU A 101 0.36 -9.18 -14.00
C LEU A 101 0.15 -10.20 -15.13
N GLN A 102 -0.89 -11.03 -15.06
CA GLN A 102 -1.17 -12.06 -16.07
C GLN A 102 -1.88 -11.51 -17.32
N HIS A 103 -2.62 -10.39 -17.17
CA HIS A 103 -3.47 -9.82 -18.23
C HIS A 103 -3.00 -8.43 -18.68
N GLN A 104 -1.69 -8.12 -18.54
CA GLN A 104 -1.13 -6.81 -18.92
C GLN A 104 -1.57 -6.37 -20.32
N LYS A 105 -1.45 -7.26 -21.31
CA LYS A 105 -1.81 -6.95 -22.70
C LYS A 105 -3.30 -6.57 -22.86
N GLU A 106 -4.19 -7.30 -22.20
CA GLU A 106 -5.65 -7.04 -22.24
C GLU A 106 -6.02 -5.74 -21.54
N LEU A 107 -5.28 -5.40 -20.49
CA LEU A 107 -5.44 -4.16 -19.73
C LEU A 107 -4.73 -2.97 -20.40
N GLY A 108 -3.97 -3.20 -21.49
CA GLY A 108 -3.20 -2.17 -22.20
C GLY A 108 -2.02 -1.65 -21.37
N LEU A 109 -1.44 -2.47 -20.51
CA LEU A 109 -0.26 -2.14 -19.70
C LEU A 109 1.01 -2.53 -20.47
N GLU A 110 1.86 -1.56 -20.77
CA GLU A 110 3.20 -1.82 -21.34
C GLU A 110 4.15 -2.37 -20.26
N ARG A 111 3.97 -1.89 -19.04
CA ARG A 111 4.58 -2.37 -17.79
C ARG A 111 3.54 -2.28 -16.67
N ALA A 112 3.65 -3.14 -15.67
CA ALA A 112 2.73 -3.13 -14.55
C ALA A 112 3.13 -2.08 -13.50
N TRP A 113 2.66 -0.84 -13.66
CA TRP A 113 2.57 0.12 -12.56
C TRP A 113 1.21 -0.07 -11.89
N LEU A 114 1.23 -0.50 -10.63
CA LEU A 114 0.03 -0.89 -9.88
C LEU A 114 -0.17 0.01 -8.66
N MET A 115 -1.39 0.50 -8.47
CA MET A 115 -1.79 1.23 -7.27
C MET A 115 -2.90 0.47 -6.55
N PHE A 116 -2.84 0.41 -5.23
CA PHE A 116 -3.94 -0.13 -4.43
C PHE A 116 -4.91 1.00 -4.05
N CYS A 117 -6.19 0.65 -4.01
CA CYS A 117 -7.25 1.59 -3.69
C CYS A 117 -8.28 0.92 -2.79
N ASP A 118 -8.54 1.50 -1.62
CA ASP A 118 -9.65 1.08 -0.78
C ASP A 118 -10.97 1.66 -1.33
N GLN A 119 -12.11 1.06 -0.99
CA GLN A 119 -13.42 1.40 -1.59
C GLN A 119 -14.09 2.64 -1.00
N ASP A 120 -13.55 3.21 0.08
CA ASP A 120 -14.22 4.13 0.99
C ASP A 120 -13.48 5.45 1.24
N ASP A 121 -12.39 5.67 0.51
CA ASP A 121 -11.57 6.89 0.56
C ASP A 121 -11.95 7.91 -0.53
N VAL A 122 -11.18 8.99 -0.64
CA VAL A 122 -11.24 9.94 -1.76
C VAL A 122 -9.81 10.36 -2.13
N TRP A 123 -9.43 10.20 -3.39
CA TRP A 123 -8.12 10.60 -3.87
C TRP A 123 -8.11 12.07 -4.31
N VAL A 124 -7.03 12.79 -3.99
CA VAL A 124 -6.85 14.14 -4.56
C VAL A 124 -6.54 14.06 -6.06
N PRO A 125 -6.95 15.05 -6.87
CA PRO A 125 -6.89 14.94 -8.34
C PRO A 125 -5.50 14.70 -8.94
N HIS A 126 -4.43 15.13 -8.30
CA HIS A 126 -3.06 14.99 -8.79
C HIS A 126 -2.27 13.82 -8.20
N LYS A 127 -2.90 12.95 -7.39
CA LYS A 127 -2.23 11.85 -6.70
C LYS A 127 -1.43 10.96 -7.64
N ILE A 128 -2.04 10.50 -8.73
CA ILE A 128 -1.39 9.59 -9.67
C ILE A 128 -0.21 10.27 -10.35
N ALA A 129 -0.38 11.52 -10.79
CA ALA A 129 0.68 12.27 -11.48
C ALA A 129 1.93 12.45 -10.61
N VAL A 130 1.75 12.87 -9.35
CA VAL A 130 2.85 13.03 -8.38
C VAL A 130 3.51 11.70 -8.04
N SER A 131 2.71 10.65 -7.84
CA SER A 131 3.24 9.31 -7.55
C SER A 131 4.08 8.76 -8.70
N MET A 132 3.61 8.92 -9.96
CA MET A 132 4.36 8.50 -11.15
C MET A 132 5.63 9.31 -11.37
N GLN A 133 5.59 10.63 -11.16
CA GLN A 133 6.80 11.46 -11.23
C GLN A 133 7.87 10.95 -10.24
N ARG A 134 7.47 10.62 -9.00
CA ARG A 134 8.39 10.07 -8.00
C ARG A 134 8.89 8.68 -8.38
N MET A 135 8.02 7.83 -8.92
CA MET A 135 8.38 6.48 -9.40
C MET A 135 9.39 6.56 -10.53
N GLN A 136 9.14 7.38 -11.54
CA GLN A 136 10.05 7.55 -12.68
C GLN A 136 11.44 8.06 -12.25
N ALA A 137 11.51 8.99 -11.29
CA ALA A 137 12.78 9.44 -10.72
C ALA A 137 13.54 8.30 -10.02
N LEU A 138 12.84 7.42 -9.29
CA LEU A 138 13.46 6.24 -8.69
C LEU A 138 13.90 5.21 -9.73
N GLU A 139 13.12 4.96 -10.77
CA GLU A 139 13.47 4.03 -11.85
C GLU A 139 14.71 4.49 -12.63
N GLN A 140 14.88 5.80 -12.80
CA GLN A 140 16.11 6.36 -13.38
C GLN A 140 17.32 6.15 -12.47
N GLN A 141 17.15 6.30 -11.17
CA GLN A 141 18.22 6.13 -10.18
C GLN A 141 18.55 4.64 -9.94
N TYR A 142 17.54 3.77 -9.96
CA TYR A 142 17.62 2.34 -9.63
C TYR A 142 16.95 1.50 -10.72
N PRO A 143 17.51 1.40 -11.92
CA PRO A 143 16.89 0.68 -13.03
C PRO A 143 16.72 -0.81 -12.71
N ARG A 144 15.59 -1.39 -13.09
CA ARG A 144 15.24 -2.81 -12.92
C ARG A 144 15.31 -3.30 -11.47
N THR A 145 15.02 -2.42 -10.53
CA THR A 145 15.00 -2.70 -9.10
C THR A 145 13.56 -2.67 -8.60
N PRO A 146 13.16 -3.53 -7.64
CA PRO A 146 11.87 -3.43 -6.99
C PRO A 146 11.69 -2.06 -6.31
N LEU A 147 10.64 -1.32 -6.66
CA LEU A 147 10.38 0.02 -6.17
C LEU A 147 8.94 0.15 -5.67
N LEU A 148 8.80 0.88 -4.58
CA LEU A 148 7.53 1.30 -4.02
C LEU A 148 7.57 2.79 -3.75
N VAL A 149 6.52 3.51 -4.17
CA VAL A 149 6.29 4.90 -3.79
C VAL A 149 5.02 4.95 -2.95
N HIS A 150 5.05 5.69 -1.84
CA HIS A 150 3.86 5.96 -1.04
C HIS A 150 3.83 7.41 -0.58
N SER A 151 2.63 7.86 -0.19
CA SER A 151 2.41 9.23 0.30
C SER A 151 1.86 9.22 1.72
N ASP A 152 1.74 10.42 2.31
CA ASP A 152 0.89 10.63 3.47
C ASP A 152 -0.59 10.62 3.06
N LEU A 153 -1.47 10.67 4.04
CA LEU A 153 -2.91 10.81 3.86
C LEU A 153 -3.52 11.68 4.97
N LYS A 154 -4.62 12.35 4.63
CA LYS A 154 -5.42 13.14 5.56
C LYS A 154 -6.49 12.24 6.19
N VAL A 155 -6.57 12.20 7.51
CA VAL A 155 -7.60 11.44 8.21
C VAL A 155 -8.87 12.27 8.28
N VAL A 156 -9.99 11.70 7.81
CA VAL A 156 -11.31 12.34 7.82
C VAL A 156 -12.36 11.43 8.44
N ASP A 157 -13.48 12.01 8.89
CA ASP A 157 -14.64 11.25 9.32
C ASP A 157 -15.53 10.81 8.13
N GLU A 158 -16.68 10.20 8.42
CA GLU A 158 -17.64 9.76 7.40
C GLU A 158 -18.14 10.88 6.49
N GLN A 159 -18.23 12.11 7.00
CA GLN A 159 -18.67 13.32 6.29
C GLN A 159 -17.51 14.10 5.68
N ARG A 160 -16.29 13.51 5.66
CA ARG A 160 -15.05 14.10 5.16
C ARG A 160 -14.59 15.34 5.94
N GLN A 161 -15.05 15.50 7.20
CA GLN A 161 -14.50 16.51 8.10
C GLN A 161 -13.13 16.04 8.59
N GLN A 162 -12.15 16.95 8.57
CA GLN A 162 -10.78 16.62 8.93
C GLN A 162 -10.64 16.26 10.42
N ILE A 163 -10.15 15.05 10.69
CA ILE A 163 -9.71 14.59 12.02
C ILE A 163 -8.23 14.94 12.24
N ALA A 164 -7.39 14.64 11.23
CA ALA A 164 -5.97 14.98 11.28
C ALA A 164 -5.42 15.28 9.87
N PRO A 165 -4.54 16.29 9.71
CA PRO A 165 -4.01 16.68 8.41
C PRO A 165 -2.98 15.67 7.86
N SER A 166 -2.36 14.85 8.71
CA SER A 166 -1.35 13.86 8.38
C SER A 166 -1.57 12.60 9.21
N PHE A 167 -1.71 11.46 8.55
CA PHE A 167 -1.78 10.14 9.18
C PHE A 167 -0.43 9.74 9.78
N ILE A 168 0.65 10.03 9.08
CA ILE A 168 2.02 9.76 9.52
C ILE A 168 2.26 10.44 10.88
N ALA A 169 1.95 11.73 10.99
CA ALA A 169 2.08 12.46 12.25
C ALA A 169 1.07 11.97 13.30
N TYR A 170 -0.17 11.68 12.89
CA TYR A 170 -1.24 11.20 13.78
C TYR A 170 -0.92 9.85 14.41
N GLN A 171 -0.25 8.96 13.67
CA GLN A 171 0.18 7.64 14.13
C GLN A 171 1.60 7.66 14.76
N GLY A 172 2.34 8.75 14.64
CA GLY A 172 3.73 8.85 15.08
C GLY A 172 4.68 7.94 14.31
N LEU A 173 4.45 7.81 12.99
CA LEU A 173 5.26 7.00 12.08
C LEU A 173 6.48 7.77 11.56
N GLU A 174 7.50 7.05 11.11
CA GLU A 174 8.75 7.61 10.56
C GLU A 174 9.02 6.99 9.17
N PRO A 175 8.38 7.50 8.10
CA PRO A 175 8.38 6.85 6.78
C PRO A 175 9.75 6.80 6.10
N LEU A 176 10.69 7.66 6.50
CA LEU A 176 12.06 7.65 5.98
C LEU A 176 12.94 6.57 6.64
N ARG A 177 12.50 5.99 7.77
CA ARG A 177 13.17 4.87 8.42
C ARG A 177 12.58 3.55 7.95
N ASN A 178 12.89 3.15 6.72
CA ASN A 178 12.32 2.02 6.02
C ASN A 178 13.26 0.80 5.89
N THR A 179 14.15 0.60 6.87
CA THR A 179 15.04 -0.57 6.92
C THR A 179 14.25 -1.86 7.12
N LEU A 180 14.77 -2.99 6.63
CA LEU A 180 14.14 -4.31 6.78
C LEU A 180 13.81 -4.63 8.25
N GLY A 181 14.74 -4.37 9.18
CA GLY A 181 14.53 -4.64 10.61
C GLY A 181 13.36 -3.85 11.18
N ARG A 182 13.17 -2.60 10.74
CA ARG A 182 12.05 -1.77 11.17
C ARG A 182 10.74 -2.25 10.53
N MET A 183 10.76 -2.56 9.24
CA MET A 183 9.58 -3.06 8.53
C MET A 183 9.06 -4.39 9.08
N VAL A 184 9.89 -5.19 9.73
CA VAL A 184 9.42 -6.41 10.44
C VAL A 184 8.41 -6.08 11.55
N VAL A 185 8.56 -4.95 12.25
CA VAL A 185 7.76 -4.62 13.45
C VAL A 185 6.88 -3.39 13.30
N SER A 186 7.07 -2.60 12.25
CA SER A 186 6.34 -1.34 12.04
C SER A 186 6.22 -1.04 10.55
N ASN A 187 5.03 -1.26 9.99
CA ASN A 187 4.74 -0.84 8.62
C ASN A 187 4.47 0.67 8.58
N THR A 188 5.16 1.38 7.71
CA THR A 188 4.94 2.81 7.44
C THR A 188 4.23 3.05 6.11
N VAL A 189 4.01 2.00 5.33
CA VAL A 189 3.31 2.05 4.04
C VAL A 189 1.84 1.72 4.25
N THR A 190 0.95 2.63 3.87
CA THR A 190 -0.50 2.36 3.83
C THR A 190 -0.88 1.97 2.41
N GLY A 191 -1.58 0.84 2.24
CA GLY A 191 -1.89 0.25 0.94
C GLY A 191 -2.48 1.25 -0.05
N CYS A 192 -3.53 1.99 0.33
CA CYS A 192 -4.21 2.97 -0.54
C CYS A 192 -3.34 4.16 -0.99
N THR A 193 -2.13 4.31 -0.43
CA THR A 193 -1.15 5.32 -0.87
C THR A 193 -0.10 4.78 -1.82
N ALA A 194 0.02 3.45 -1.94
CA ALA A 194 1.14 2.78 -2.58
C ALA A 194 1.01 2.71 -4.12
N LEU A 195 2.13 2.99 -4.80
CA LEU A 195 2.38 2.69 -6.21
C LEU A 195 3.57 1.74 -6.30
N LEU A 196 3.41 0.64 -7.01
CA LEU A 196 4.42 -0.39 -7.24
C LEU A 196 4.91 -0.34 -8.69
N ASN A 197 6.19 -0.62 -8.92
CA ASN A 197 6.66 -0.99 -10.24
C ASN A 197 6.51 -2.50 -10.50
N GLU A 198 6.68 -2.90 -11.74
CA GLU A 198 6.53 -4.30 -12.18
C GLU A 198 7.49 -5.25 -11.46
N GLU A 199 8.74 -4.82 -11.23
CA GLU A 199 9.74 -5.62 -10.56
C GLU A 199 9.33 -5.99 -9.13
N LEU A 200 8.74 -5.05 -8.39
CA LEU A 200 8.21 -5.34 -7.06
C LEU A 200 6.97 -6.22 -7.14
N ALA A 201 6.04 -5.90 -8.04
CA ALA A 201 4.80 -6.66 -8.19
C ALA A 201 5.10 -8.14 -8.52
N LEU A 202 6.00 -8.41 -9.48
CA LEU A 202 6.43 -9.76 -9.85
C LEU A 202 7.15 -10.48 -8.70
N LEU A 203 8.02 -9.76 -7.97
CA LEU A 203 8.79 -10.37 -6.89
C LEU A 203 7.90 -10.74 -5.70
N ALA A 204 6.93 -9.89 -5.35
CA ALA A 204 6.09 -10.06 -4.16
C ALA A 204 4.82 -10.89 -4.39
N SER A 205 4.51 -11.23 -5.64
CA SER A 205 3.32 -11.98 -6.03
C SER A 205 3.58 -13.51 -6.02
N PRO A 206 2.62 -14.32 -5.53
CA PRO A 206 1.44 -13.92 -4.78
C PRO A 206 1.74 -13.50 -3.34
N VAL A 207 0.92 -12.62 -2.77
CA VAL A 207 0.99 -12.33 -1.33
C VAL A 207 0.56 -13.58 -0.56
N PRO A 208 1.39 -14.14 0.34
CA PRO A 208 1.04 -15.37 1.04
C PRO A 208 -0.06 -15.12 2.07
N ALA A 209 -0.88 -16.14 2.34
CA ALA A 209 -1.90 -16.08 3.39
C ALA A 209 -1.33 -15.83 4.80
N ALA A 210 -0.04 -16.09 5.00
CA ALA A 210 0.70 -15.82 6.22
C ALA A 210 1.07 -14.32 6.40
N ALA A 211 0.87 -13.50 5.38
CA ALA A 211 1.08 -12.05 5.47
C ALA A 211 0.04 -11.42 6.41
N VAL A 212 0.49 -10.55 7.30
CA VAL A 212 -0.40 -9.79 8.20
C VAL A 212 -1.34 -8.92 7.39
N MET A 213 -0.79 -8.26 6.34
CA MET A 213 -1.54 -7.48 5.36
C MET A 213 -0.72 -7.40 4.06
N HIS A 214 -1.39 -7.22 2.91
CA HIS A 214 -0.74 -7.16 1.60
C HIS A 214 0.31 -6.05 1.52
N ASP A 215 -0.01 -4.86 2.02
CA ASP A 215 0.90 -3.70 2.02
C ASP A 215 2.13 -3.92 2.91
N TRP A 216 1.96 -4.57 4.07
CA TRP A 216 3.08 -4.91 4.93
C TRP A 216 4.01 -5.95 4.30
N TRP A 217 3.44 -6.94 3.59
CA TRP A 217 4.24 -7.89 2.82
C TRP A 217 5.09 -7.19 1.75
N LEU A 218 4.48 -6.30 0.98
CA LEU A 218 5.17 -5.51 -0.04
C LEU A 218 6.26 -4.62 0.55
N ALA A 219 5.98 -3.98 1.68
CA ALA A 219 6.96 -3.17 2.40
C ALA A 219 8.16 -3.99 2.87
N LEU A 220 7.95 -5.23 3.34
CA LEU A 220 9.04 -6.15 3.67
C LEU A 220 9.86 -6.54 2.43
N VAL A 221 9.20 -6.91 1.33
CA VAL A 221 9.89 -7.32 0.09
C VAL A 221 10.73 -6.17 -0.45
N VAL A 222 10.16 -4.99 -0.58
CA VAL A 222 10.88 -3.85 -1.13
C VAL A 222 11.99 -3.35 -0.19
N SER A 223 11.83 -3.45 1.13
CA SER A 223 12.90 -3.07 2.08
C SER A 223 14.08 -4.04 2.08
N ALA A 224 13.87 -5.29 1.64
CA ALA A 224 14.94 -6.28 1.50
C ALA A 224 15.66 -6.20 0.15
N PHE A 225 14.96 -5.86 -0.94
CA PHE A 225 15.46 -6.06 -2.30
C PHE A 225 15.41 -4.80 -3.18
N GLY A 226 14.91 -3.68 -2.67
CA GLY A 226 14.67 -2.50 -3.46
C GLY A 226 14.71 -1.19 -2.68
N HIS A 227 13.92 -0.22 -3.15
CA HIS A 227 13.87 1.10 -2.52
C HIS A 227 12.42 1.59 -2.34
N ILE A 228 12.20 2.34 -1.26
CA ILE A 228 10.93 2.99 -0.94
C ILE A 228 11.10 4.50 -1.11
N GLY A 229 10.22 5.10 -1.90
CA GLY A 229 10.09 6.55 -2.03
C GLY A 229 8.91 7.07 -1.23
N TYR A 230 9.14 8.05 -0.38
CA TYR A 230 8.09 8.75 0.35
C TYR A 230 7.79 10.11 -0.29
N ILE A 231 6.51 10.45 -0.38
CA ILE A 231 5.98 11.76 -0.78
C ILE A 231 5.37 12.40 0.46
N ASP A 232 5.96 13.49 0.92
CA ASP A 232 5.50 14.25 2.10
C ASP A 232 4.32 15.15 1.74
N GLU A 233 3.26 14.53 1.23
CA GLU A 233 2.00 15.17 0.86
C GLU A 233 0.85 14.21 1.12
N ALA A 234 -0.25 14.71 1.70
CA ALA A 234 -1.47 13.94 1.94
C ALA A 234 -2.29 13.84 0.63
N LEU A 235 -2.11 12.73 -0.09
CA LEU A 235 -2.73 12.51 -1.41
C LEU A 235 -4.03 11.69 -1.37
N VAL A 236 -4.48 11.30 -0.19
CA VAL A 236 -5.73 10.55 0.06
C VAL A 236 -6.45 11.16 1.25
N GLU A 237 -7.75 11.34 1.14
CA GLU A 237 -8.64 11.55 2.28
C GLU A 237 -9.07 10.17 2.80
N TYR A 238 -8.39 9.73 3.86
CA TYR A 238 -8.60 8.42 4.48
C TYR A 238 -9.77 8.47 5.46
N ARG A 239 -10.86 7.83 5.06
CA ARG A 239 -12.13 7.89 5.80
C ARG A 239 -12.13 6.95 6.99
N GLN A 240 -12.53 7.49 8.15
CA GLN A 240 -12.73 6.70 9.38
C GLN A 240 -14.21 6.45 9.60
N HIS A 241 -14.61 5.19 9.68
CA HIS A 241 -15.95 4.73 10.00
C HIS A 241 -15.89 3.37 10.74
N GLY A 242 -17.01 2.92 11.29
CA GLY A 242 -17.05 1.72 12.14
C GLY A 242 -16.74 0.39 11.44
N ARG A 243 -16.53 0.38 10.12
CA ARG A 243 -16.29 -0.82 9.29
C ARG A 243 -14.89 -0.85 8.68
N ASN A 244 -13.99 0.08 9.00
CA ASN A 244 -12.61 0.00 8.49
C ASN A 244 -11.94 -1.29 8.94
N ALA A 245 -11.25 -1.99 8.04
CA ALA A 245 -10.47 -3.19 8.37
C ALA A 245 -9.35 -2.87 9.37
N ILE A 246 -8.67 -1.74 9.19
CA ILE A 246 -7.68 -1.17 10.12
C ILE A 246 -7.95 0.33 10.20
N GLY A 247 -8.47 0.82 11.33
CA GLY A 247 -8.73 2.24 11.53
C GLY A 247 -7.49 3.01 12.02
N ALA A 248 -7.46 4.33 11.75
CA ALA A 248 -6.45 5.23 12.30
C ALA A 248 -6.62 5.38 13.83
N LYS A 249 -5.52 5.32 14.59
CA LYS A 249 -5.51 5.52 16.04
C LYS A 249 -4.53 6.64 16.39
N ALA A 250 -5.01 7.63 17.16
CA ALA A 250 -4.14 8.72 17.63
C ALA A 250 -2.93 8.20 18.40
N TYR A 251 -1.76 8.68 18.03
CA TYR A 251 -0.55 8.45 18.80
C TYR A 251 -0.64 9.20 20.14
N GLN A 252 -0.93 8.47 21.19
CA GLN A 252 -0.82 9.02 22.55
C GLN A 252 0.63 8.89 23.00
N LYS A 253 1.31 10.03 23.10
CA LYS A 253 2.64 10.11 23.69
C LYS A 253 2.51 9.97 25.21
N ASP A 254 2.19 8.75 25.64
CA ASP A 254 2.18 8.46 27.08
C ASP A 254 3.60 8.66 27.66
N ARG A 255 3.72 9.59 28.57
CA ARG A 255 4.98 9.93 29.24
C ARG A 255 5.57 8.79 30.08
N ARG A 256 4.93 7.60 30.16
CA ARG A 256 5.28 6.52 31.10
C ARG A 256 5.61 5.15 30.46
N GLY A 257 5.66 5.01 29.13
CA GLY A 257 5.95 3.72 28.51
C GLY A 257 6.80 3.83 27.26
N SER A 258 7.88 3.02 27.17
CA SER A 258 8.64 2.87 25.94
C SER A 258 7.78 2.16 24.88
N LEU A 259 8.14 2.28 23.58
CA LEU A 259 7.53 1.50 22.49
C LEU A 259 7.43 0.01 22.86
N LEU A 260 8.43 -0.49 23.57
CA LEU A 260 8.51 -1.86 24.08
C LEU A 260 7.38 -2.23 25.07
N SER A 261 6.96 -1.32 25.95
CA SER A 261 5.91 -1.61 26.94
C SER A 261 4.52 -1.66 26.28
N ARG A 262 4.31 -0.90 25.21
CA ARG A 262 3.07 -0.89 24.42
C ARG A 262 2.90 -2.15 23.59
N LEU A 263 3.98 -2.67 22.98
CA LEU A 263 3.97 -3.91 22.21
C LEU A 263 3.72 -5.16 23.07
N LEU A 264 3.62 -5.02 24.39
CA LEU A 264 3.49 -6.14 25.33
C LEU A 264 2.12 -6.31 25.95
N GLU A 265 1.16 -5.45 25.62
CA GLU A 265 -0.25 -5.68 25.99
C GLU A 265 -0.83 -6.90 25.24
N VAL A 266 -1.84 -7.55 25.82
CA VAL A 266 -2.41 -8.83 25.30
C VAL A 266 -2.83 -8.72 23.82
N ARG A 267 -3.39 -7.57 23.40
CA ARG A 267 -3.75 -7.30 22.00
C ARG A 267 -2.57 -7.27 21.03
N HIS A 268 -1.36 -6.99 21.51
CA HIS A 268 -0.16 -6.95 20.68
C HIS A 268 0.50 -8.31 20.52
N ARG A 269 0.17 -9.30 21.35
CA ARG A 269 0.72 -10.66 21.23
C ARG A 269 0.30 -11.36 19.96
N GLU A 270 -0.96 -11.24 19.58
CA GLU A 270 -1.49 -11.83 18.34
C GLU A 270 -0.79 -11.20 17.13
N LEU A 271 -0.63 -9.87 17.14
CA LEU A 271 0.14 -9.16 16.12
C LEU A 271 1.59 -9.64 16.07
N LEU A 272 2.30 -9.70 17.20
CA LEU A 272 3.69 -10.17 17.25
C LEU A 272 3.82 -11.61 16.74
N THR A 273 2.87 -12.47 17.09
CA THR A 273 2.82 -13.84 16.58
C THR A 273 2.62 -13.85 15.07
N GLY A 274 1.68 -13.06 14.55
CA GLY A 274 1.46 -12.89 13.11
C GLY A 274 2.70 -12.37 12.38
N LEU A 275 3.40 -11.39 12.95
CA LEU A 275 4.66 -10.87 12.40
C LEU A 275 5.74 -11.97 12.32
N GLY A 276 5.87 -12.79 13.36
CA GLY A 276 6.82 -13.92 13.33
C GLY A 276 6.47 -14.98 12.28
N ILE A 277 5.18 -15.25 12.07
CA ILE A 277 4.68 -16.16 11.02
C ILE A 277 4.95 -15.55 9.64
N GLN A 278 4.66 -14.28 9.44
CA GLN A 278 4.97 -13.54 8.21
C GLN A 278 6.47 -13.59 7.88
N VAL A 279 7.34 -13.37 8.88
CA VAL A 279 8.79 -13.46 8.71
C VAL A 279 9.23 -14.89 8.34
N GLN A 280 8.60 -15.92 8.89
CA GLN A 280 8.88 -17.29 8.48
C GLN A 280 8.52 -17.51 7.01
N ALA A 281 7.32 -17.09 6.57
CA ALA A 281 6.92 -17.17 5.17
C ALA A 281 7.87 -16.38 4.25
N PHE A 282 8.38 -15.24 4.72
CA PHE A 282 9.38 -14.46 3.99
C PHE A 282 10.70 -15.21 3.82
N LEU A 283 11.19 -15.86 4.87
CA LEU A 283 12.38 -16.70 4.81
C LEU A 283 12.20 -17.88 3.85
N ASP A 284 11.03 -18.54 3.89
CA ASP A 284 10.71 -19.66 3.00
C ASP A 284 10.71 -19.24 1.53
N SER A 285 10.23 -18.01 1.24
CA SER A 285 10.14 -17.47 -0.12
C SER A 285 11.48 -16.94 -0.65
N TYR A 286 12.33 -16.34 0.22
CA TYR A 286 13.45 -15.54 -0.24
C TYR A 286 14.82 -15.89 0.37
N SER A 287 14.95 -16.95 1.18
CA SER A 287 16.20 -17.26 1.89
C SER A 287 17.45 -17.31 1.00
N GLN A 288 17.31 -17.76 -0.24
CA GLN A 288 18.41 -17.85 -1.20
C GLN A 288 18.84 -16.50 -1.81
N ARG A 289 18.01 -15.46 -1.66
CA ARG A 289 18.24 -14.11 -2.19
C ARG A 289 18.76 -13.13 -1.14
N LEU A 290 18.66 -13.51 0.13
CA LEU A 290 19.04 -12.64 1.26
C LEU A 290 20.56 -12.57 1.44
N SER A 291 21.04 -11.39 1.81
CA SER A 291 22.39 -11.28 2.36
C SER A 291 22.49 -12.03 3.69
N ARG A 292 23.71 -12.37 4.11
CA ARG A 292 23.93 -13.03 5.40
C ARG A 292 23.38 -12.21 6.58
N GLU A 293 23.51 -10.89 6.51
CA GLU A 293 23.02 -9.97 7.56
C GLU A 293 21.49 -9.98 7.62
N GLN A 294 20.81 -9.83 6.46
CA GLN A 294 19.37 -9.90 6.36
C GLN A 294 18.84 -11.24 6.86
N TRP A 295 19.49 -12.33 6.44
CA TRP A 295 19.12 -13.68 6.87
C TRP A 295 19.24 -13.83 8.40
N CYS A 296 20.36 -13.43 9.01
CA CYS A 296 20.54 -13.48 10.46
C CYS A 296 19.49 -12.66 11.22
N LEU A 297 19.22 -11.43 10.75
CA LEU A 297 18.19 -10.56 11.31
C LEU A 297 16.82 -11.25 11.31
N LEU A 298 16.42 -11.80 10.17
CA LEU A 298 15.12 -12.47 10.02
C LEU A 298 15.04 -13.79 10.80
N GLN A 299 16.14 -14.54 10.95
CA GLN A 299 16.20 -15.72 11.83
C GLN A 299 15.94 -15.36 13.30
N VAL A 300 16.34 -14.19 13.74
CA VAL A 300 15.99 -13.68 15.08
C VAL A 300 14.54 -13.22 15.09
N ALA A 301 14.11 -12.44 14.08
CA ALA A 301 12.78 -11.86 14.00
C ALA A 301 11.65 -12.90 13.96
N ARG A 302 11.82 -14.05 13.28
CA ARG A 302 10.80 -15.12 13.25
C ARG A 302 10.43 -15.64 14.64
N ARG A 303 11.31 -15.45 15.64
CA ARG A 303 11.03 -15.83 17.03
C ARG A 303 9.96 -14.96 17.70
N LEU A 304 9.48 -13.89 17.03
CA LEU A 304 8.27 -13.17 17.44
C LEU A 304 7.04 -14.07 17.46
N ALA A 305 7.01 -15.15 16.67
CA ALA A 305 5.99 -16.22 16.74
C ALA A 305 5.99 -17.00 18.06
N SER A 306 7.01 -16.84 18.90
CA SER A 306 7.07 -17.52 20.21
C SER A 306 5.93 -17.07 21.14
N ARG A 307 5.36 -18.02 21.88
CA ARG A 307 4.39 -17.72 22.94
C ARG A 307 5.02 -17.10 24.19
N SER A 308 6.37 -17.09 24.29
CA SER A 308 7.11 -16.53 25.44
C SER A 308 7.27 -15.01 25.30
N ASN A 309 6.70 -14.26 26.23
CA ASN A 309 6.88 -12.82 26.35
C ASN A 309 8.36 -12.41 26.47
N PHE A 310 9.14 -13.21 27.18
CA PHE A 310 10.56 -12.97 27.36
C PHE A 310 11.29 -13.01 26.02
N VAL A 311 11.02 -14.04 25.20
CA VAL A 311 11.61 -14.17 23.87
C VAL A 311 11.19 -13.01 22.97
N GLN A 312 9.91 -12.67 22.93
CA GLN A 312 9.42 -11.54 22.12
C GLN A 312 10.09 -10.21 22.54
N LYS A 313 10.21 -9.95 23.84
CA LYS A 313 10.93 -8.76 24.35
C LYS A 313 12.39 -8.70 23.90
N LEU A 314 13.08 -9.83 23.97
CA LEU A 314 14.48 -9.92 23.57
C LEU A 314 14.65 -9.65 22.06
N VAL A 315 13.77 -10.21 21.24
CA VAL A 315 13.75 -9.99 19.78
C VAL A 315 13.47 -8.52 19.46
N LEU A 316 12.46 -7.90 20.07
CA LEU A 316 12.15 -6.48 19.85
C LEU A 316 13.32 -5.57 20.25
N LYS A 317 14.01 -5.88 21.37
CA LYS A 317 15.20 -5.14 21.78
C LYS A 317 16.33 -5.27 20.76
N TYR A 318 16.53 -6.47 20.24
CA TYR A 318 17.53 -6.72 19.18
C TYR A 318 17.22 -5.92 17.92
N LEU A 319 15.97 -6.00 17.42
CA LEU A 319 15.52 -5.27 16.23
C LEU A 319 15.62 -3.75 16.40
N HIS A 320 15.41 -3.24 17.61
CA HIS A 320 15.54 -1.80 17.92
C HIS A 320 16.97 -1.32 17.92
N VAL A 321 17.93 -2.15 18.32
CA VAL A 321 19.37 -1.82 18.35
C VAL A 321 20.01 -1.97 16.97
N SER A 322 19.44 -2.82 16.09
CA SER A 322 19.95 -3.09 14.74
C SER A 322 19.47 -2.08 13.67
N GLN A 323 18.78 -1.02 14.09
CA GLN A 323 18.23 0.08 13.28
C GLN A 323 19.14 1.31 13.32
#